data_fba95bc7b36667f891ae9a76a4572082
#
_entry.id   fba95bc7b36667f891ae9a76a4572082
#
_cell.length_a   1.000
_cell.length_b   1.000
_cell.length_c   1.000
_cell.angle_alpha   90.00
_cell.angle_beta   90.00
_cell.angle_gamma   90.00
#
_symmetry.space_group_name_H-M   'P 1'
#
loop_
_entity.id
_entity.type
_entity.pdbx_description
1 polymer ?
#
loop_
_entity_poly.entity_id
_entity_poly.type
_entity_poly.pdbx_seq_one_letter_code
_entity_poly.pdbx_strand_id
1 'polypeptide(L)'
;MKGTKTLLFTLAVGLMTISCDTNKNELSEPQSAIPLEKVSAKSEGPGQITISWSMSGKKENSDCIGVMVSYFDPILNHKVLLGGKPEQGSVVASGLAECAGTIDFTVTSYSSTGDVSASMTTSAVSQHMAMIYTTKAWKDIPLIADQLSTNAQEESEGPIENLTDGDLGNYFHSDWHGWVDVSQLHNIVIDLKSGVSAQDMILGYAPRPGKEGDSVKDARVSFSKDGNSWSAPISVTFDMPKESGVRVNCEYFSVPAGTRYIRLEPTSRYDGTDLISLLGTGGGDRYFHMAELWLSQVTEYNEHDPEIAIMEIIENNKKANATK
;
A
#
# COMPACT_ATOMS: atom_id res chain seq x y z
N MET A 1 8.30 -7.06 25.62
CA MET A 1 9.01 -8.05 24.80
C MET A 1 8.65 -7.78 23.34
N LYS A 2 9.57 -7.19 22.57
CA LYS A 2 9.34 -6.83 21.16
C LYS A 2 9.56 -8.08 20.31
N GLY A 3 8.49 -8.59 19.67
CA GLY A 3 8.57 -9.69 18.73
C GLY A 3 9.02 -9.19 17.37
N THR A 4 10.24 -9.50 16.99
CA THR A 4 10.79 -9.27 15.66
C THR A 4 10.14 -10.24 14.69
N LYS A 5 9.30 -9.74 13.78
CA LYS A 5 8.79 -10.53 12.66
C LYS A 5 9.90 -10.67 11.61
N THR A 6 10.54 -11.83 11.60
CA THR A 6 11.46 -12.22 10.54
C THR A 6 10.65 -12.58 9.30
N LEU A 7 10.75 -11.76 8.26
CA LEU A 7 10.17 -12.04 6.95
C LEU A 7 11.08 -13.06 6.26
N LEU A 8 10.65 -14.32 6.19
CA LEU A 8 11.36 -15.39 5.48
C LEU A 8 11.04 -15.28 3.99
N PHE A 9 11.97 -14.75 3.18
CA PHE A 9 11.91 -14.89 1.74
C PHE A 9 12.37 -16.28 1.35
N THR A 10 11.46 -17.10 0.86
CA THR A 10 11.78 -18.41 0.30
C THR A 10 12.32 -18.22 -1.11
N LEU A 11 13.63 -18.28 -1.25
CA LEU A 11 14.31 -18.31 -2.54
C LEU A 11 14.07 -19.67 -3.18
N ALA A 12 13.22 -19.76 -4.19
CA ALA A 12 13.06 -20.96 -5.00
C ALA A 12 14.27 -21.08 -5.94
N VAL A 13 15.31 -21.74 -5.47
CA VAL A 13 16.42 -22.18 -6.34
C VAL A 13 15.95 -23.41 -7.08
N GLY A 14 15.57 -23.27 -8.34
CA GLY A 14 15.33 -24.37 -9.24
C GLY A 14 16.64 -25.10 -9.54
N LEU A 15 16.92 -26.21 -8.84
CA LEU A 15 17.97 -27.14 -9.23
C LEU A 15 17.54 -27.82 -10.55
N MET A 16 18.17 -27.46 -11.65
CA MET A 16 18.12 -28.28 -12.86
C MET A 16 19.06 -29.48 -12.68
N THR A 17 18.50 -30.66 -12.55
CA THR A 17 19.26 -31.92 -12.69
C THR A 17 19.61 -32.12 -14.14
N ILE A 18 20.87 -32.01 -14.47
CA ILE A 18 21.39 -32.42 -15.80
C ILE A 18 21.48 -33.93 -15.78
N SER A 19 20.57 -34.59 -16.51
CA SER A 19 20.69 -36.04 -16.85
C SER A 19 21.76 -36.18 -17.91
N CYS A 20 22.90 -36.79 -17.55
CA CYS A 20 23.87 -37.22 -18.51
C CYS A 20 23.38 -38.53 -19.15
N ASP A 21 22.88 -38.48 -20.38
CA ASP A 21 22.63 -39.64 -21.20
C ASP A 21 23.91 -39.96 -21.98
N THR A 22 24.56 -41.06 -21.62
CA THR A 22 25.79 -41.53 -22.27
C THR A 22 25.47 -42.29 -23.56
N ASN A 23 25.12 -41.57 -24.62
CA ASN A 23 25.17 -42.12 -25.97
C ASN A 23 26.40 -41.59 -26.72
N LYS A 24 27.35 -42.49 -26.97
CA LYS A 24 28.49 -42.25 -27.84
C LYS A 24 28.00 -41.97 -29.25
N ASN A 25 28.07 -40.71 -29.66
CA ASN A 25 28.04 -40.35 -31.07
C ASN A 25 29.04 -39.25 -31.33
N GLU A 26 29.87 -39.50 -32.29
CA GLU A 26 30.77 -38.65 -33.06
C GLU A 26 31.08 -37.27 -32.48
N LEU A 27 32.35 -37.02 -32.25
CA LEU A 27 32.88 -35.70 -31.93
C LEU A 27 32.41 -34.72 -33.02
N SER A 28 31.24 -34.11 -32.80
CA SER A 28 30.85 -32.96 -33.60
C SER A 28 31.85 -31.83 -33.34
N GLU A 29 32.23 -31.12 -34.38
CA GLU A 29 33.04 -29.93 -34.32
C GLU A 29 32.52 -29.01 -33.19
N PRO A 30 33.41 -28.33 -32.45
CA PRO A 30 32.96 -27.45 -31.35
C PRO A 30 31.99 -26.40 -31.87
N GLN A 31 30.78 -26.43 -31.36
CA GLN A 31 29.73 -25.48 -31.75
C GLN A 31 29.91 -24.19 -30.96
N SER A 32 30.13 -23.10 -31.68
CA SER A 32 30.27 -21.76 -31.06
C SER A 32 28.93 -21.19 -30.60
N ALA A 33 28.94 -20.49 -29.48
CA ALA A 33 27.75 -19.76 -29.00
C ALA A 33 27.27 -18.73 -30.05
N ILE A 34 25.94 -18.60 -30.22
CA ILE A 34 25.37 -17.63 -31.13
C ILE A 34 25.55 -16.24 -30.52
N PRO A 35 26.16 -15.26 -31.22
CA PRO A 35 26.35 -13.92 -30.70
C PRO A 35 25.02 -13.20 -30.44
N LEU A 36 25.00 -12.39 -29.41
CA LEU A 36 23.94 -11.43 -29.19
C LEU A 36 24.03 -10.33 -30.23
N GLU A 37 22.88 -9.85 -30.73
CA GLU A 37 22.78 -8.74 -31.68
C GLU A 37 22.46 -7.45 -30.94
N LYS A 38 21.56 -7.51 -29.97
CA LYS A 38 21.10 -6.37 -29.19
C LYS A 38 20.77 -6.80 -27.77
N VAL A 39 21.08 -5.93 -26.82
CA VAL A 39 20.61 -6.02 -25.43
C VAL A 39 20.03 -4.69 -24.98
N SER A 40 19.06 -4.74 -24.10
CA SER A 40 18.46 -3.56 -23.47
C SER A 40 17.98 -3.89 -22.07
N ALA A 41 17.95 -2.89 -21.20
CA ALA A 41 17.36 -3.00 -19.87
C ALA A 41 16.32 -1.90 -19.70
N LYS A 42 15.19 -2.22 -19.02
CA LYS A 42 14.11 -1.30 -18.76
C LYS A 42 13.56 -1.54 -17.37
N SER A 43 13.43 -0.48 -16.60
CA SER A 43 12.71 -0.53 -15.32
C SER A 43 11.21 -0.64 -15.58
N GLU A 44 10.57 -1.64 -14.99
CA GLU A 44 9.12 -1.87 -15.11
C GLU A 44 8.36 -1.43 -13.85
N GLY A 45 9.07 -1.13 -12.77
CA GLY A 45 8.53 -0.70 -11.48
C GLY A 45 9.59 -0.75 -10.39
N PRO A 46 9.24 -0.37 -9.16
CA PRO A 46 10.16 -0.44 -8.03
C PRO A 46 10.76 -1.84 -7.86
N GLY A 47 12.09 -1.91 -7.76
CA GLY A 47 12.81 -3.15 -7.56
C GLY A 47 12.79 -4.15 -8.70
N GLN A 48 12.33 -3.76 -9.91
CA GLN A 48 12.22 -4.66 -11.07
C GLN A 48 12.80 -4.04 -12.33
N ILE A 49 13.72 -4.78 -12.98
CA ILE A 49 14.29 -4.40 -14.27
C ILE A 49 14.20 -5.61 -15.22
N THR A 50 13.60 -5.40 -16.38
CA THR A 50 13.56 -6.38 -17.47
C THR A 50 14.77 -6.20 -18.37
N ILE A 51 15.55 -7.25 -18.53
CA ILE A 51 16.71 -7.32 -19.44
C ILE A 51 16.29 -8.15 -20.64
N SER A 52 16.35 -7.55 -21.82
CA SER A 52 15.95 -8.17 -23.09
C SER A 52 17.13 -8.30 -24.05
N TRP A 53 17.09 -9.35 -24.89
CA TRP A 53 18.10 -9.60 -25.90
C TRP A 53 17.50 -10.06 -27.22
N SER A 54 18.23 -9.85 -28.31
CA SER A 54 18.04 -10.54 -29.59
C SER A 54 19.31 -11.26 -29.98
N MET A 55 19.13 -12.35 -30.72
CA MET A 55 20.21 -13.20 -31.21
C MET A 55 20.48 -12.91 -32.67
N SER A 56 21.73 -12.90 -33.07
CA SER A 56 22.08 -12.93 -34.50
C SER A 56 21.63 -14.25 -35.15
N GLY A 57 21.39 -14.23 -36.45
CA GLY A 57 20.96 -15.42 -37.17
C GLY A 57 21.88 -16.63 -36.94
N LYS A 58 21.31 -17.87 -36.89
CA LYS A 58 22.08 -19.09 -36.76
C LYS A 58 23.13 -19.19 -37.87
N LYS A 59 24.38 -19.34 -37.48
CA LYS A 59 25.46 -19.78 -38.39
C LYS A 59 25.46 -21.31 -38.42
N GLU A 60 25.92 -21.87 -39.56
CA GLU A 60 26.20 -23.28 -39.67
C GLU A 60 27.19 -23.69 -38.56
N ASN A 61 26.92 -24.77 -37.84
CA ASN A 61 27.69 -25.23 -36.67
C ASN A 61 27.67 -24.32 -35.41
N SER A 62 26.67 -23.46 -35.24
CA SER A 62 26.50 -22.69 -34.00
C SER A 62 25.26 -23.16 -33.26
N ASP A 63 25.36 -23.25 -31.95
CA ASP A 63 24.21 -23.49 -31.07
C ASP A 63 24.16 -22.47 -29.92
N CYS A 64 23.00 -22.34 -29.33
CA CYS A 64 22.83 -21.57 -28.10
C CYS A 64 21.81 -22.32 -27.24
N ILE A 65 22.22 -22.74 -26.08
CA ILE A 65 21.32 -23.39 -25.12
C ILE A 65 20.87 -22.45 -23.99
N GLY A 66 21.51 -21.32 -23.85
CA GLY A 66 21.15 -20.38 -22.81
C GLY A 66 21.75 -18.98 -22.99
N VAL A 67 21.15 -18.04 -22.24
CA VAL A 67 21.66 -16.70 -22.07
C VAL A 67 21.86 -16.46 -20.58
N MET A 68 23.00 -15.92 -20.20
CA MET A 68 23.34 -15.55 -18.83
C MET A 68 23.38 -14.03 -18.73
N VAL A 69 22.64 -13.52 -17.76
CA VAL A 69 22.66 -12.11 -17.35
C VAL A 69 23.33 -12.03 -15.99
N SER A 70 24.28 -11.14 -15.82
CA SER A 70 24.91 -10.92 -14.54
C SER A 70 24.91 -9.43 -14.18
N TYR A 71 24.75 -9.14 -12.88
CA TYR A 71 24.83 -7.81 -12.32
C TYR A 71 25.37 -7.85 -10.89
N PHE A 72 25.80 -6.72 -10.37
CA PHE A 72 26.20 -6.58 -8.98
C PHE A 72 25.02 -6.05 -8.16
N ASP A 73 24.63 -6.80 -7.14
CA ASP A 73 23.60 -6.34 -6.19
C ASP A 73 24.27 -5.60 -5.02
N PRO A 74 24.00 -4.28 -4.87
CA PRO A 74 24.65 -3.49 -3.85
C PRO A 74 24.16 -3.75 -2.42
N ILE A 75 22.96 -4.34 -2.25
CA ILE A 75 22.46 -4.76 -0.92
C ILE A 75 23.11 -6.05 -0.52
N LEU A 76 23.04 -7.06 -1.38
CA LEU A 76 23.63 -8.38 -1.14
C LEU A 76 25.16 -8.35 -1.18
N ASN A 77 25.73 -7.30 -1.76
CA ASN A 77 27.15 -7.07 -1.91
C ASN A 77 27.86 -8.20 -2.67
N HIS A 78 27.19 -8.75 -3.67
CA HIS A 78 27.78 -9.78 -4.54
C HIS A 78 27.19 -9.75 -5.95
N LYS A 79 27.85 -10.52 -6.85
CA LYS A 79 27.39 -10.69 -8.23
C LYS A 79 26.26 -11.69 -8.27
N VAL A 80 25.15 -11.31 -8.90
CA VAL A 80 23.98 -12.15 -9.17
C VAL A 80 24.03 -12.63 -10.61
N LEU A 81 23.61 -13.88 -10.83
CA LEU A 81 23.50 -14.51 -12.14
C LEU A 81 22.06 -14.93 -12.38
N LEU A 82 21.51 -14.54 -13.53
CA LEU A 82 20.19 -14.98 -14.02
C LEU A 82 20.38 -15.77 -15.31
N GLY A 83 19.70 -16.91 -15.39
CA GLY A 83 19.66 -17.72 -16.60
C GLY A 83 18.37 -17.49 -17.39
N GLY A 84 18.48 -17.45 -18.72
CA GLY A 84 17.34 -17.38 -19.63
C GLY A 84 17.51 -18.33 -20.81
N LYS A 85 16.41 -18.79 -21.40
CA LYS A 85 16.44 -19.54 -22.66
C LYS A 85 16.60 -18.57 -23.82
N PRO A 86 17.29 -18.97 -24.91
CA PRO A 86 17.51 -18.10 -26.06
C PRO A 86 16.21 -17.51 -26.62
N GLU A 87 15.21 -18.38 -26.78
CA GLU A 87 13.89 -18.05 -27.34
C GLU A 87 13.03 -17.20 -26.44
N GLN A 88 13.33 -17.14 -25.15
CA GLN A 88 12.58 -16.32 -24.17
C GLN A 88 12.77 -14.82 -24.41
N GLY A 89 13.94 -14.41 -24.90
CA GLY A 89 14.24 -13.03 -25.27
C GLY A 89 14.40 -12.05 -24.12
N SER A 90 14.05 -12.44 -22.88
CA SER A 90 14.21 -11.58 -21.71
C SER A 90 14.22 -12.35 -20.39
N VAL A 91 14.76 -11.72 -19.35
CA VAL A 91 14.61 -12.12 -17.93
C VAL A 91 14.32 -10.88 -17.10
N VAL A 92 13.73 -11.09 -15.92
CA VAL A 92 13.46 -10.03 -14.95
C VAL A 92 14.41 -10.19 -13.78
N ALA A 93 15.19 -9.16 -13.50
CA ALA A 93 15.86 -8.98 -12.22
C ALA A 93 14.84 -8.36 -11.25
N SER A 94 14.55 -9.06 -10.16
CA SER A 94 13.58 -8.64 -9.15
C SER A 94 14.22 -8.61 -7.76
N GLY A 95 13.59 -7.88 -6.82
CA GLY A 95 14.13 -7.69 -5.48
C GLY A 95 15.37 -6.80 -5.44
N LEU A 96 15.56 -5.96 -6.47
CA LEU A 96 16.67 -5.00 -6.53
C LEU A 96 16.47 -3.90 -5.50
N ALA A 97 17.59 -3.29 -5.07
CA ALA A 97 17.51 -2.06 -4.28
C ALA A 97 16.85 -0.95 -5.08
N GLU A 98 15.70 -0.50 -4.63
CA GLU A 98 14.91 0.53 -5.32
C GLU A 98 15.63 1.87 -5.40
N CYS A 99 16.55 2.14 -4.46
CA CYS A 99 17.42 3.32 -4.41
C CYS A 99 18.84 3.08 -4.93
N ALA A 100 19.12 1.93 -5.55
CA ALA A 100 20.48 1.59 -6.01
C ALA A 100 20.99 2.48 -7.13
N GLY A 101 20.13 3.28 -7.75
CA GLY A 101 20.50 4.09 -8.90
C GLY A 101 20.63 3.26 -10.17
N THR A 102 21.68 3.51 -10.95
CA THR A 102 21.96 2.76 -12.18
C THR A 102 22.56 1.40 -11.84
N ILE A 103 21.97 0.34 -12.41
CA ILE A 103 22.48 -1.04 -12.33
C ILE A 103 22.95 -1.45 -13.73
N ASP A 104 24.20 -1.93 -13.79
CA ASP A 104 24.81 -2.40 -15.02
C ASP A 104 24.65 -3.92 -15.16
N PHE A 105 24.18 -4.36 -16.31
CA PHE A 105 23.98 -5.76 -16.64
C PHE A 105 24.97 -6.18 -17.73
N THR A 106 25.58 -7.35 -17.56
CA THR A 106 26.38 -8.03 -18.58
C THR A 106 25.62 -9.24 -19.06
N VAL A 107 25.45 -9.36 -20.37
CA VAL A 107 24.69 -10.45 -21.02
C VAL A 107 25.60 -11.23 -21.93
N THR A 108 25.58 -12.57 -21.83
CA THR A 108 26.32 -13.51 -22.68
C THR A 108 25.45 -14.66 -23.07
N SER A 109 25.61 -15.20 -24.28
CA SER A 109 25.03 -16.49 -24.66
C SER A 109 26.07 -17.61 -24.48
N TYR A 110 25.62 -18.84 -24.34
CA TYR A 110 26.49 -20.01 -24.22
C TYR A 110 25.92 -21.20 -25.00
N SER A 111 26.85 -22.01 -25.50
CA SER A 111 26.58 -23.20 -26.30
C SER A 111 26.48 -24.46 -25.43
N SER A 112 26.05 -25.58 -26.01
CA SER A 112 26.04 -26.89 -25.36
C SER A 112 27.44 -27.40 -24.96
N THR A 113 28.49 -26.91 -25.63
CA THR A 113 29.88 -27.20 -25.31
C THR A 113 30.49 -26.33 -24.25
N GLY A 114 29.73 -25.29 -23.77
CA GLY A 114 30.19 -24.34 -22.77
C GLY A 114 30.93 -23.11 -23.33
N ASP A 115 31.01 -22.97 -24.66
CA ASP A 115 31.55 -21.75 -25.27
C ASP A 115 30.62 -20.57 -25.01
N VAL A 116 31.21 -19.41 -24.84
CA VAL A 116 30.46 -18.18 -24.54
C VAL A 116 30.66 -17.14 -25.66
N SER A 117 29.61 -16.37 -25.93
CA SER A 117 29.71 -15.24 -26.85
C SER A 117 30.51 -14.08 -26.25
N ALA A 118 30.86 -13.09 -27.08
CA ALA A 118 31.27 -11.78 -26.58
C ALA A 118 30.17 -11.20 -25.70
N SER A 119 30.55 -10.62 -24.57
CA SER A 119 29.62 -9.97 -23.65
C SER A 119 29.08 -8.67 -24.23
N MET A 120 27.79 -8.43 -24.02
CA MET A 120 27.19 -7.11 -24.25
C MET A 120 26.73 -6.54 -22.90
N THR A 121 26.80 -5.22 -22.77
CA THR A 121 26.39 -4.52 -21.57
C THR A 121 25.19 -3.62 -21.83
N THR A 122 24.36 -3.45 -20.83
CA THR A 122 23.25 -2.51 -20.80
C THR A 122 23.01 -2.05 -19.36
N SER A 123 22.30 -0.96 -19.17
CA SER A 123 21.99 -0.49 -17.84
C SER A 123 20.57 0.07 -17.74
N ALA A 124 20.02 0.08 -16.53
CA ALA A 124 18.77 0.77 -16.23
C ALA A 124 18.83 1.34 -14.81
N VAL A 125 18.03 2.38 -14.59
CA VAL A 125 17.88 2.99 -13.27
C VAL A 125 16.81 2.25 -12.50
N SER A 126 17.12 1.85 -11.27
CA SER A 126 16.12 1.32 -10.34
C SER A 126 15.15 2.41 -9.93
N GLN A 127 13.84 2.13 -9.99
CA GLN A 127 12.81 3.11 -9.62
C GLN A 127 12.63 3.12 -8.10
N HIS A 128 12.43 4.32 -7.56
CA HIS A 128 12.11 4.51 -6.15
C HIS A 128 10.67 4.14 -5.83
N MET A 129 10.43 3.66 -4.62
CA MET A 129 9.10 3.59 -4.05
C MET A 129 8.58 4.99 -3.73
N ALA A 130 7.25 5.12 -3.71
CA ALA A 130 6.62 6.33 -3.21
C ALA A 130 6.90 6.47 -1.70
N MET A 131 7.16 7.71 -1.27
CA MET A 131 7.25 8.04 0.15
C MET A 131 5.90 7.78 0.83
N ILE A 132 5.96 7.26 2.05
CA ILE A 132 4.80 7.03 2.91
C ILE A 132 4.72 8.16 3.92
N TYR A 133 3.57 8.85 3.94
CA TYR A 133 3.27 9.87 4.94
C TYR A 133 2.38 9.27 6.01
N THR A 134 2.80 9.41 7.27
CA THR A 134 1.99 9.02 8.43
C THR A 134 1.78 10.23 9.32
N THR A 135 0.63 10.28 9.98
CA THR A 135 0.37 11.34 10.95
C THR A 135 1.30 11.20 12.14
N LYS A 136 2.03 12.26 12.47
CA LYS A 136 2.93 12.32 13.63
C LYS A 136 2.28 12.97 14.83
N ALA A 137 1.51 14.05 14.60
CA ALA A 137 0.76 14.74 15.62
C ALA A 137 -0.52 15.36 15.06
N TRP A 138 -1.49 15.58 15.92
CA TRP A 138 -2.72 16.30 15.61
C TRP A 138 -3.15 17.15 16.80
N LYS A 139 -4.00 18.12 16.53
CA LYS A 139 -4.63 18.99 17.54
C LYS A 139 -6.14 18.90 17.41
N ASP A 140 -6.81 18.60 18.50
CA ASP A 140 -8.27 18.56 18.52
C ASP A 140 -8.87 19.94 18.27
N ILE A 141 -9.90 19.97 17.44
CA ILE A 141 -10.77 21.11 17.21
C ILE A 141 -11.91 20.96 18.21
N PRO A 142 -12.08 21.88 19.17
CA PRO A 142 -13.18 21.79 20.12
C PRO A 142 -14.53 21.76 19.39
N LEU A 143 -15.32 20.73 19.64
CA LEU A 143 -16.69 20.60 19.17
C LEU A 143 -17.64 20.85 20.35
N ILE A 144 -18.80 21.43 20.05
CA ILE A 144 -19.90 21.56 20.98
C ILE A 144 -21.20 21.08 20.35
N ALA A 145 -22.18 20.73 21.14
CA ALA A 145 -23.43 20.13 20.66
C ALA A 145 -24.10 20.96 19.53
N ASP A 146 -24.11 22.29 19.64
CA ASP A 146 -24.69 23.21 18.63
C ASP A 146 -23.99 23.15 17.25
N GLN A 147 -22.88 22.44 17.13
CA GLN A 147 -22.18 22.23 15.88
C GLN A 147 -22.56 20.91 15.23
N LEU A 148 -23.28 20.06 15.94
CA LEU A 148 -23.65 18.74 15.47
C LEU A 148 -25.12 18.69 15.07
N SER A 149 -25.41 17.94 14.02
CA SER A 149 -26.76 17.56 13.63
C SER A 149 -26.77 16.17 13.02
N THR A 150 -27.91 15.51 13.04
CA THR A 150 -28.09 14.19 12.44
C THR A 150 -29.46 14.13 11.73
N ASN A 151 -29.56 13.28 10.71
CA ASN A 151 -30.82 12.93 10.09
C ASN A 151 -31.53 11.78 10.84
N ALA A 152 -30.89 11.22 11.87
CA ALA A 152 -31.32 9.95 12.43
C ALA A 152 -31.18 9.95 13.98
N GLN A 153 -31.79 10.95 14.64
CA GLN A 153 -31.83 10.96 16.10
C GLN A 153 -32.78 9.85 16.61
N GLU A 154 -32.28 9.01 17.51
CA GLU A 154 -33.14 8.10 18.29
C GLU A 154 -33.87 8.93 19.36
N GLU A 155 -35.22 8.85 19.38
CA GLU A 155 -36.01 9.68 20.30
C GLU A 155 -36.01 9.18 21.73
N SER A 156 -35.77 7.89 21.94
CA SER A 156 -35.88 7.25 23.25
C SER A 156 -34.57 7.20 24.04
N GLU A 157 -33.44 7.28 23.36
CA GLU A 157 -32.12 7.19 23.99
C GLU A 157 -31.02 7.86 23.17
N GLY A 158 -29.90 8.16 23.80
CA GLY A 158 -28.66 8.54 23.13
C GLY A 158 -28.75 9.82 22.30
N PRO A 159 -29.07 10.98 22.87
CA PRO A 159 -29.14 12.24 22.15
C PRO A 159 -27.78 12.66 21.60
N ILE A 160 -27.78 13.45 20.50
CA ILE A 160 -26.55 13.83 19.77
C ILE A 160 -25.59 14.67 20.64
N GLU A 161 -26.09 15.35 21.64
CA GLU A 161 -25.33 16.16 22.60
C GLU A 161 -24.27 15.32 23.33
N ASN A 162 -24.55 14.02 23.53
CA ASN A 162 -23.63 13.09 24.18
C ASN A 162 -22.31 12.89 23.40
N LEU A 163 -22.27 13.31 22.14
CA LEU A 163 -21.03 13.19 21.33
C LEU A 163 -19.96 14.22 21.68
N THR A 164 -20.25 15.20 22.52
CA THR A 164 -19.35 16.34 22.84
C THR A 164 -19.41 16.79 24.29
N ASP A 165 -19.98 15.98 25.20
CA ASP A 165 -20.12 16.34 26.60
C ASP A 165 -18.95 15.89 27.50
N GLY A 166 -18.04 15.06 26.94
CA GLY A 166 -16.88 14.54 27.64
C GLY A 166 -17.17 13.37 28.58
N ASP A 167 -18.41 12.84 28.59
CA ASP A 167 -18.80 11.68 29.39
C ASP A 167 -18.78 10.39 28.56
N LEU A 168 -17.70 9.63 28.69
CA LEU A 168 -17.54 8.35 28.01
C LEU A 168 -18.47 7.23 28.54
N GLY A 169 -19.27 7.51 29.58
CA GLY A 169 -20.25 6.59 30.15
C GLY A 169 -21.61 6.63 29.46
N ASN A 170 -21.90 7.70 28.72
CA ASN A 170 -23.10 7.84 27.89
C ASN A 170 -22.77 7.66 26.38
N TYR A 171 -23.74 7.87 25.50
CA TYR A 171 -23.55 7.66 24.06
C TYR A 171 -24.64 8.35 23.24
N PHE A 172 -24.33 8.64 21.98
CA PHE A 172 -25.29 8.90 20.93
C PHE A 172 -25.76 7.59 20.30
N HIS A 173 -27.05 7.50 19.98
CA HIS A 173 -27.62 6.40 19.22
C HIS A 173 -28.41 6.92 18.02
N SER A 174 -28.08 6.44 16.83
CA SER A 174 -28.91 6.73 15.66
C SER A 174 -30.16 5.86 15.67
N ASP A 175 -31.21 6.30 14.98
CA ASP A 175 -32.52 5.66 14.93
C ASP A 175 -32.42 4.14 14.65
N TRP A 176 -32.90 3.34 15.58
CA TRP A 176 -33.02 1.88 15.44
C TRP A 176 -34.46 1.41 15.36
N HIS A 177 -35.44 2.29 15.60
CA HIS A 177 -36.86 2.00 15.47
C HIS A 177 -37.35 2.06 14.00
N GLY A 178 -36.58 2.64 13.09
CA GLY A 178 -36.92 2.74 11.68
C GLY A 178 -37.82 3.93 11.34
N TRP A 179 -37.72 5.02 12.09
CA TRP A 179 -38.48 6.27 11.85
C TRP A 179 -37.88 7.13 10.75
N VAL A 180 -36.59 6.92 10.47
CA VAL A 180 -35.88 7.67 9.43
C VAL A 180 -36.07 7.05 8.06
N ASP A 181 -36.03 7.87 7.02
CA ASP A 181 -36.12 7.43 5.62
C ASP A 181 -35.14 6.28 5.32
N VAL A 182 -35.70 5.12 5.01
CA VAL A 182 -34.96 3.88 4.79
C VAL A 182 -34.02 3.93 3.58
N SER A 183 -34.18 4.92 2.69
CA SER A 183 -33.33 5.10 1.50
C SER A 183 -32.03 5.85 1.80
N GLN A 184 -31.85 6.39 3.01
CA GLN A 184 -30.71 7.21 3.38
C GLN A 184 -29.85 6.53 4.46
N LEU A 185 -28.53 6.71 4.35
CA LEU A 185 -27.62 6.40 5.46
C LEU A 185 -27.85 7.36 6.61
N HIS A 186 -27.78 6.85 7.83
CA HIS A 186 -27.73 7.70 9.01
C HIS A 186 -26.42 8.48 9.00
N ASN A 187 -26.44 9.72 9.41
CA ASN A 187 -25.26 10.58 9.36
C ASN A 187 -25.14 11.50 10.57
N ILE A 188 -23.95 12.02 10.74
CA ILE A 188 -23.63 13.16 11.59
C ILE A 188 -23.07 14.27 10.71
N VAL A 189 -23.58 15.49 10.86
CA VAL A 189 -23.04 16.67 10.20
C VAL A 189 -22.38 17.56 11.25
N ILE A 190 -21.12 17.93 10.99
CA ILE A 190 -20.34 18.85 11.83
C ILE A 190 -20.31 20.21 11.13
N ASP A 191 -20.82 21.28 11.78
CA ASP A 191 -20.71 22.67 11.34
C ASP A 191 -19.47 23.33 12.01
N LEU A 192 -18.44 23.59 11.23
CA LEU A 192 -17.22 24.27 11.68
C LEU A 192 -17.44 25.78 11.94
N LYS A 193 -18.69 26.27 11.78
CA LYS A 193 -19.13 27.68 11.93
C LYS A 193 -18.54 28.62 10.88
N SER A 194 -17.42 28.31 10.29
CA SER A 194 -16.79 29.08 9.20
C SER A 194 -16.08 28.16 8.22
N GLY A 195 -15.83 28.65 7.01
CA GLY A 195 -15.00 27.91 6.04
C GLY A 195 -13.55 27.83 6.51
N VAL A 196 -12.97 26.63 6.45
CA VAL A 196 -11.56 26.39 6.79
C VAL A 196 -10.63 26.54 5.58
N SER A 197 -9.35 26.75 5.82
CA SER A 197 -8.32 26.59 4.77
C SER A 197 -8.19 25.11 4.39
N ALA A 198 -7.58 24.83 3.23
CA ALA A 198 -7.23 23.45 2.87
C ALA A 198 -6.27 22.89 3.94
N GLN A 199 -6.62 21.74 4.50
CA GLN A 199 -5.85 21.10 5.57
C GLN A 199 -6.24 19.64 5.70
N ASP A 200 -5.40 18.85 6.36
CA ASP A 200 -5.71 17.48 6.67
C ASP A 200 -6.30 17.36 8.08
N MET A 201 -7.29 16.50 8.20
CA MET A 201 -8.01 16.26 9.44
C MET A 201 -8.12 14.78 9.74
N ILE A 202 -8.42 14.45 10.99
CA ILE A 202 -8.70 13.11 11.49
C ILE A 202 -10.05 13.14 12.19
N LEU A 203 -10.91 12.18 11.92
CA LEU A 203 -12.07 11.88 12.76
C LEU A 203 -11.69 10.78 13.74
N GLY A 204 -12.14 10.94 14.98
CA GLY A 204 -12.03 9.93 16.01
C GLY A 204 -13.34 9.81 16.76
N TYR A 205 -13.60 8.64 17.33
CA TYR A 205 -14.73 8.45 18.22
C TYR A 205 -14.36 7.50 19.37
N ALA A 206 -15.14 7.55 20.46
CA ALA A 206 -15.14 6.51 21.48
C ALA A 206 -16.31 5.54 21.23
N PRO A 207 -16.11 4.22 21.37
CA PRO A 207 -17.20 3.27 21.27
C PRO A 207 -18.19 3.41 22.44
N ARG A 208 -19.46 3.08 22.19
CA ARG A 208 -20.46 2.93 23.27
C ARG A 208 -19.98 1.87 24.26
N PRO A 209 -20.03 2.14 25.58
CA PRO A 209 -19.59 1.19 26.61
C PRO A 209 -20.26 -0.20 26.48
N GLY A 210 -19.45 -1.26 26.46
CA GLY A 210 -19.90 -2.64 26.33
C GLY A 210 -20.46 -3.02 24.95
N LYS A 211 -20.20 -2.19 23.92
CA LYS A 211 -20.68 -2.39 22.55
C LYS A 211 -19.55 -2.15 21.50
N GLU A 212 -18.31 -2.46 21.88
CA GLU A 212 -17.14 -2.25 21.02
C GLU A 212 -17.24 -3.05 19.72
N GLY A 213 -17.83 -4.24 19.78
CA GLY A 213 -18.02 -5.11 18.61
C GLY A 213 -18.99 -4.54 17.58
N ASP A 214 -19.97 -3.73 17.98
CA ASP A 214 -20.96 -3.11 17.10
C ASP A 214 -20.53 -1.71 16.64
N SER A 215 -19.27 -1.32 16.91
CA SER A 215 -18.75 -0.01 16.60
C SER A 215 -18.59 0.22 15.11
N VAL A 216 -18.60 1.49 14.71
CA VAL A 216 -18.37 1.91 13.31
C VAL A 216 -16.99 1.46 12.84
N LYS A 217 -16.96 0.80 11.70
CA LYS A 217 -15.74 0.38 11.02
C LYS A 217 -15.43 1.29 9.84
N ASP A 218 -16.29 1.29 8.84
CA ASP A 218 -16.11 2.08 7.64
C ASP A 218 -17.16 3.18 7.58
N ALA A 219 -16.78 4.33 7.02
CA ALA A 219 -17.68 5.45 6.80
C ALA A 219 -17.33 6.21 5.52
N ARG A 220 -18.29 7.01 5.07
CA ARG A 220 -18.08 8.03 4.03
C ARG A 220 -17.99 9.39 4.67
N VAL A 221 -17.09 10.23 4.15
CA VAL A 221 -16.96 11.63 4.56
C VAL A 221 -17.16 12.51 3.35
N SER A 222 -18.04 13.52 3.48
CA SER A 222 -18.32 14.51 2.43
C SER A 222 -18.18 15.91 2.98
N PHE A 223 -17.88 16.87 2.11
CA PHE A 223 -17.60 18.24 2.45
C PHE A 223 -18.61 19.18 1.79
N SER A 224 -18.99 20.25 2.50
CA SER A 224 -19.85 21.27 1.95
C SER A 224 -19.46 22.67 2.46
N LYS A 225 -19.74 23.68 1.63
CA LYS A 225 -19.59 25.11 1.99
C LYS A 225 -20.85 25.70 2.55
N ASP A 226 -22.00 25.17 2.16
CA ASP A 226 -23.33 25.74 2.39
C ASP A 226 -24.30 24.80 3.14
N GLY A 227 -23.88 23.55 3.38
CA GLY A 227 -24.71 22.51 4.00
C GLY A 227 -25.72 21.84 3.06
N ASN A 228 -25.81 22.28 1.80
CA ASN A 228 -26.76 21.77 0.83
C ASN A 228 -26.08 21.01 -0.32
N SER A 229 -24.99 21.56 -0.84
CA SER A 229 -24.22 20.98 -1.93
C SER A 229 -23.00 20.24 -1.36
N TRP A 230 -22.94 18.93 -1.59
CA TRP A 230 -21.90 18.05 -1.01
C TRP A 230 -20.93 17.56 -2.08
N SER A 231 -19.67 17.45 -1.69
CA SER A 231 -18.65 16.81 -2.53
C SER A 231 -18.96 15.33 -2.78
N ALA A 232 -18.31 14.71 -3.76
CA ALA A 232 -18.22 13.27 -3.79
C ALA A 232 -17.63 12.78 -2.45
N PRO A 233 -18.17 11.68 -1.87
CA PRO A 233 -17.68 11.15 -0.61
C PRO A 233 -16.31 10.48 -0.78
N ILE A 234 -15.49 10.58 0.23
CA ILE A 234 -14.29 9.77 0.42
C ILE A 234 -14.59 8.67 1.45
N SER A 235 -13.94 7.52 1.32
CA SER A 235 -14.06 6.43 2.30
C SER A 235 -12.99 6.59 3.37
N VAL A 236 -13.37 6.34 4.63
CA VAL A 236 -12.48 6.26 5.77
C VAL A 236 -12.75 4.97 6.54
N THR A 237 -11.70 4.40 7.14
CA THR A 237 -11.80 3.24 8.02
C THR A 237 -11.24 3.60 9.38
N PHE A 238 -11.98 3.32 10.44
CA PHE A 238 -11.53 3.52 11.82
C PHE A 238 -10.78 2.31 12.32
N ASP A 239 -9.86 2.52 13.26
CA ASP A 239 -9.22 1.43 13.97
C ASP A 239 -10.25 0.62 14.77
N MET A 240 -9.99 -0.68 14.94
CA MET A 240 -10.86 -1.54 15.74
C MET A 240 -10.79 -1.16 17.22
N PRO A 241 -11.93 -0.81 17.87
CA PRO A 241 -11.94 -0.53 19.30
C PRO A 241 -11.55 -1.79 20.09
N LYS A 242 -10.65 -1.61 21.05
CA LYS A 242 -10.20 -2.70 21.95
C LYS A 242 -10.79 -2.61 23.32
N GLU A 243 -11.17 -1.42 23.74
CA GLU A 243 -11.63 -1.11 25.09
C GLU A 243 -12.68 0.02 25.04
N SER A 244 -13.62 0.02 25.99
CA SER A 244 -14.60 1.10 26.19
C SER A 244 -13.88 2.41 26.51
N GLY A 245 -14.40 3.53 26.02
CA GLY A 245 -13.91 4.87 26.35
C GLY A 245 -12.55 5.21 25.75
N VAL A 246 -11.94 4.32 24.98
CA VAL A 246 -10.69 4.60 24.26
C VAL A 246 -11.01 5.14 22.88
N ARG A 247 -10.47 6.32 22.58
CA ARG A 247 -10.59 6.95 21.27
C ARG A 247 -9.96 6.07 20.19
N VAL A 248 -10.69 5.80 19.12
CA VAL A 248 -10.20 5.23 17.88
C VAL A 248 -10.28 6.26 16.77
N ASN A 249 -9.31 6.25 15.86
CA ASN A 249 -9.21 7.23 14.79
C ASN A 249 -9.30 6.54 13.43
N CYS A 250 -9.74 7.29 12.41
CA CYS A 250 -9.45 6.95 11.03
C CYS A 250 -8.07 7.51 10.63
N GLU A 251 -7.58 7.12 9.45
CA GLU A 251 -6.46 7.82 8.83
C GLU A 251 -6.84 9.26 8.50
N TYR A 252 -5.84 10.15 8.39
CA TYR A 252 -6.10 11.52 8.00
C TYR A 252 -6.65 11.61 6.57
N PHE A 253 -7.45 12.63 6.33
CA PHE A 253 -8.03 12.93 5.03
C PHE A 253 -7.96 14.43 4.74
N SER A 254 -7.84 14.77 3.45
CA SER A 254 -7.71 16.16 3.03
C SER A 254 -9.08 16.85 2.95
N VAL A 255 -9.20 17.97 3.63
CA VAL A 255 -10.39 18.83 3.65
C VAL A 255 -10.17 20.02 2.71
N PRO A 256 -11.02 20.21 1.69
CA PRO A 256 -10.88 21.31 0.73
C PRO A 256 -11.04 22.71 1.37
N ALA A 257 -10.37 23.70 0.80
CA ALA A 257 -10.53 25.09 1.23
C ALA A 257 -12.00 25.58 1.10
N GLY A 258 -12.45 26.29 2.11
CA GLY A 258 -13.80 26.84 2.20
C GLY A 258 -14.83 25.83 2.74
N THR A 259 -14.44 24.62 3.10
CA THR A 259 -15.32 23.66 3.78
C THR A 259 -15.79 24.24 5.10
N ARG A 260 -17.10 24.29 5.30
CA ARG A 260 -17.74 24.63 6.57
C ARG A 260 -18.42 23.42 7.21
N TYR A 261 -18.94 22.51 6.40
CA TYR A 261 -19.66 21.33 6.89
C TYR A 261 -18.94 20.06 6.50
N ILE A 262 -18.82 19.15 7.45
CA ILE A 262 -18.30 17.80 7.26
C ILE A 262 -19.43 16.82 7.61
N ARG A 263 -19.76 15.90 6.69
CA ARG A 263 -20.76 14.87 6.92
C ARG A 263 -20.09 13.52 7.02
N LEU A 264 -20.35 12.83 8.11
CA LEU A 264 -19.92 11.46 8.39
C LEU A 264 -21.12 10.52 8.22
N GLU A 265 -21.01 9.55 7.33
CA GLU A 265 -22.02 8.52 7.04
C GLU A 265 -21.42 7.14 7.28
N PRO A 266 -21.62 6.49 8.44
CA PRO A 266 -21.21 5.11 8.67
C PRO A 266 -21.78 4.16 7.63
N THR A 267 -20.93 3.25 7.13
CA THR A 267 -21.27 2.29 6.07
C THR A 267 -21.14 0.85 6.49
N SER A 268 -20.33 0.58 7.52
CA SER A 268 -20.21 -0.76 8.12
C SER A 268 -19.85 -0.70 9.59
N ARG A 269 -20.06 -1.81 10.30
CA ARG A 269 -19.68 -2.03 11.70
C ARG A 269 -18.72 -3.20 11.82
N TYR A 270 -18.03 -3.30 12.96
CA TYR A 270 -17.08 -4.38 13.24
C TYR A 270 -17.75 -5.74 13.50
N ASP A 271 -19.06 -5.79 13.80
CA ASP A 271 -19.85 -7.01 13.87
C ASP A 271 -20.13 -7.66 12.50
N GLY A 272 -19.68 -7.03 11.42
CA GLY A 272 -19.87 -7.48 10.05
C GLY A 272 -21.12 -6.92 9.36
N THR A 273 -21.90 -6.05 10.03
CA THR A 273 -23.07 -5.41 9.44
C THR A 273 -22.66 -4.42 8.34
N ASP A 274 -23.18 -4.60 7.14
CA ASP A 274 -23.07 -3.66 6.01
C ASP A 274 -24.33 -2.76 5.95
N LEU A 275 -24.17 -1.52 6.42
CA LEU A 275 -25.27 -0.54 6.51
C LEU A 275 -25.79 -0.11 5.13
N ILE A 276 -24.95 -0.19 4.08
CA ILE A 276 -25.36 0.12 2.71
C ILE A 276 -26.34 -0.96 2.20
N SER A 277 -26.05 -2.22 2.48
CA SER A 277 -26.92 -3.32 2.04
C SER A 277 -28.31 -3.31 2.68
N LEU A 278 -28.44 -2.60 3.81
CA LEU A 278 -29.71 -2.47 4.54
C LEU A 278 -30.57 -1.30 4.06
N LEU A 279 -30.06 -0.45 3.15
CA LEU A 279 -30.86 0.64 2.58
C LEU A 279 -32.10 0.10 1.86
N GLY A 280 -33.25 0.72 2.12
CA GLY A 280 -34.54 0.31 1.55
C GLY A 280 -35.20 -0.89 2.22
N THR A 281 -34.56 -1.56 3.21
CA THR A 281 -35.11 -2.77 3.82
C THR A 281 -36.08 -2.52 4.96
N GLY A 282 -36.10 -1.32 5.55
CA GLY A 282 -36.92 -0.99 6.73
C GLY A 282 -36.52 -1.71 8.02
N GLY A 283 -35.37 -2.38 8.03
CA GLY A 283 -34.87 -3.10 9.22
C GLY A 283 -34.25 -2.18 10.27
N GLY A 284 -34.45 -2.50 11.56
CA GLY A 284 -33.91 -1.76 12.69
C GLY A 284 -32.40 -1.86 12.89
N ASP A 285 -31.68 -2.65 12.09
CA ASP A 285 -30.23 -2.87 12.24
C ASP A 285 -29.36 -1.82 11.55
N ARG A 286 -29.95 -0.77 10.95
CA ARG A 286 -29.23 0.30 10.23
C ARG A 286 -28.56 1.32 11.15
N TYR A 287 -28.64 1.14 12.45
CA TYR A 287 -28.12 2.08 13.43
C TYR A 287 -26.59 2.04 13.58
N PHE A 288 -26.08 3.08 14.17
CA PHE A 288 -24.75 3.15 14.77
C PHE A 288 -24.79 3.94 16.09
N HIS A 289 -23.78 3.83 16.89
CA HIS A 289 -23.65 4.53 18.16
C HIS A 289 -22.18 4.90 18.43
N MET A 290 -21.98 5.95 19.20
CA MET A 290 -20.67 6.45 19.64
C MET A 290 -20.83 7.11 21.01
N ALA A 291 -19.87 6.96 21.91
CA ALA A 291 -19.89 7.68 23.19
C ALA A 291 -19.40 9.12 23.02
N GLU A 292 -18.40 9.37 22.18
CA GLU A 292 -17.80 10.67 21.95
C GLU A 292 -17.34 10.80 20.52
N LEU A 293 -17.29 12.02 19.96
CA LEU A 293 -16.79 12.32 18.61
C LEU A 293 -15.74 13.42 18.67
N TRP A 294 -14.62 13.20 18.01
CA TRP A 294 -13.54 14.18 17.86
C TRP A 294 -13.26 14.48 16.41
N LEU A 295 -12.95 15.75 16.16
CA LEU A 295 -12.34 16.19 14.92
C LEU A 295 -10.99 16.83 15.25
N SER A 296 -9.95 16.45 14.55
CA SER A 296 -8.61 16.96 14.81
C SER A 296 -7.98 17.47 13.53
N GLN A 297 -7.23 18.55 13.64
CA GLN A 297 -6.36 19.04 12.57
C GLN A 297 -5.00 18.34 12.67
N VAL A 298 -4.49 17.83 11.54
CA VAL A 298 -3.13 17.32 11.47
C VAL A 298 -2.16 18.50 11.54
N THR A 299 -1.21 18.43 12.48
CA THR A 299 -0.26 19.50 12.75
C THR A 299 1.16 19.13 12.35
N GLU A 300 1.45 17.84 12.24
CA GLU A 300 2.78 17.33 11.92
C GLU A 300 2.68 15.99 11.19
N TYR A 301 3.49 15.82 10.18
CA TYR A 301 3.61 14.57 9.43
C TYR A 301 4.96 13.91 9.72
N ASN A 302 4.96 12.59 9.71
CA ASN A 302 6.16 11.80 9.69
C ASN A 302 6.29 11.20 8.29
N GLU A 303 7.23 11.72 7.52
CA GLU A 303 7.60 11.12 6.24
C GLU A 303 8.41 9.85 6.49
N HIS A 304 8.02 8.79 5.85
CA HIS A 304 8.75 7.54 5.86
C HIS A 304 9.21 7.21 4.45
N ASP A 305 10.53 7.30 4.22
CA ASP A 305 11.16 6.75 3.03
C ASP A 305 11.58 5.31 3.34
N PRO A 306 10.93 4.30 2.75
CA PRO A 306 11.28 2.90 3.02
C PRO A 306 12.69 2.55 2.55
N GLU A 307 13.32 3.38 1.74
CA GLU A 307 14.65 3.16 1.17
C GLU A 307 15.79 3.69 2.05
N ILE A 308 15.53 4.52 3.07
CA ILE A 308 16.59 5.10 3.91
C ILE A 308 17.50 4.01 4.51
N ALA A 309 16.92 2.99 5.11
CA ALA A 309 17.69 1.88 5.70
C ALA A 309 18.49 1.10 4.64
N ILE A 310 17.95 0.97 3.43
CA ILE A 310 18.61 0.32 2.30
C ILE A 310 19.78 1.18 1.81
N MET A 311 19.61 2.49 1.72
CA MET A 311 20.69 3.41 1.34
C MET A 311 21.87 3.34 2.32
N GLU A 312 21.60 3.25 3.61
CA GLU A 312 22.63 3.08 4.64
C GLU A 312 23.42 1.76 4.45
N ILE A 313 22.74 0.65 4.13
CA ILE A 313 23.38 -0.63 3.84
C ILE A 313 24.28 -0.51 2.61
N ILE A 314 23.79 0.08 1.53
CA ILE A 314 24.55 0.27 0.27
C ILE A 314 25.80 1.11 0.54
N GLU A 315 25.69 2.19 1.28
CA GLU A 315 26.81 3.08 1.58
C GLU A 315 27.85 2.38 2.47
N ASN A 316 27.43 1.59 3.45
CA ASN A 316 28.32 0.80 4.28
C ASN A 316 29.06 -0.27 3.45
N ASN A 317 28.36 -0.92 2.50
CA ASN A 317 28.99 -1.89 1.60
C ASN A 317 30.03 -1.23 0.68
N LYS A 318 29.75 -0.04 0.14
CA LYS A 318 30.71 0.74 -0.64
C LYS A 318 31.97 1.07 0.16
N LYS A 319 31.81 1.54 1.42
CA LYS A 319 32.95 1.82 2.31
C LYS A 319 33.78 0.58 2.60
N ALA A 320 33.14 -0.55 2.90
CA ALA A 320 33.82 -1.81 3.16
C ALA A 320 34.60 -2.34 1.95
N ASN A 321 34.09 -2.11 0.72
CA ASN A 321 34.77 -2.53 -0.50
C ASN A 321 35.93 -1.59 -0.90
N ALA A 322 35.85 -0.31 -0.53
CA ALA A 322 36.93 0.65 -0.78
C ALA A 322 38.17 0.44 0.10
N THR A 323 38.03 -0.34 1.16
CA THR A 323 39.11 -0.65 2.12
C THR A 323 39.79 -2.02 1.88
N LYS A 324 39.33 -2.77 0.88
CA LYS A 324 39.93 -4.03 0.39
C LYS A 324 40.79 -3.80 -0.84
#